data_9e5a1af585b7b0a904a7da120fb534b6
#
_entry.id   9e5a1af585b7b0a904a7da120fb534b6
#
_cell.length_a   1.000
_cell.length_b   1.000
_cell.length_c   1.000
_cell.angle_alpha   90.00
_cell.angle_beta   90.00
_cell.angle_gamma   90.00
#
_symmetry.space_group_name_H-M   'P 1'
#
loop_
_entity.id
_entity.type
_entity.pdbx_description
1 polymer ?
#
loop_
_entity_poly.entity_id
_entity_poly.type
_entity_poly.pdbx_seq_one_letter_code
_entity_poly.pdbx_strand_id
1 'polypeptide(L)'
;DSGMVNFLARDLQVFEVLRFMSNSDRAEEFGFSPQHYNLVSIFGSVNYEVLSSDKIEVSETGITNGQGAAYTLNANASLQYGPAIWNPAAVCNFSSRQGVAISAITIHTIQGTYAGAISWAQNCNSSVSYHYVVRSSDGQITQMVLEEDKAWHVGSENPYTIGYEHEGYVDNPIWYTEAMYNASADLSRDIVNSGYGIPPLRTYYGPASIGTNTLGGCTKIKGHQHFPNQSHTDPGIYWNWEEYYRLINNTPT
;
A
#
# COMPACT_ATOMS: atom_id res chain seq x y z
N ASP A 1 25.92 7.89 15.77
CA ASP A 1 24.95 8.94 15.53
C ASP A 1 24.48 8.99 14.08
N SER A 2 25.37 8.91 13.07
CA SER A 2 24.98 8.74 11.66
C SER A 2 24.19 7.46 11.41
N GLY A 3 24.43 6.40 12.14
CA GLY A 3 23.72 5.13 12.05
C GLY A 3 22.27 5.20 12.48
N MET A 4 21.96 6.02 13.47
CA MET A 4 20.59 6.20 13.96
C MET A 4 19.75 7.05 12.99
N VAL A 5 20.33 8.09 12.40
CA VAL A 5 19.64 8.89 11.37
C VAL A 5 19.36 8.06 10.12
N ASN A 6 20.30 7.22 9.70
CA ASN A 6 20.11 6.30 8.57
C ASN A 6 19.04 5.24 8.87
N PHE A 7 19.00 4.73 10.10
CA PHE A 7 17.97 3.78 10.53
C PHE A 7 16.58 4.45 10.53
N LEU A 8 16.46 5.64 11.11
CA LEU A 8 15.20 6.38 11.17
C LEU A 8 14.70 6.80 9.78
N ALA A 9 15.62 7.23 8.89
CA ALA A 9 15.26 7.60 7.53
C ALA A 9 14.84 6.41 6.65
N ARG A 10 15.30 5.21 6.98
CA ARG A 10 15.05 4.00 6.21
C ARG A 10 13.74 3.30 6.57
N ASP A 11 13.36 3.32 7.85
CA ASP A 11 12.30 2.48 8.39
C ASP A 11 11.11 3.27 8.97
N LEU A 12 11.24 4.59 9.11
CA LEU A 12 10.17 5.45 9.60
C LEU A 12 9.86 6.54 8.57
N GLN A 13 8.58 6.80 8.39
CA GLN A 13 8.16 7.97 7.62
C GLN A 13 8.68 9.23 8.31
N VAL A 14 9.23 10.15 7.54
CA VAL A 14 9.82 11.40 8.08
C VAL A 14 8.84 12.16 8.97
N PHE A 15 7.55 12.07 8.67
CA PHE A 15 6.49 12.64 9.49
C PHE A 15 6.46 12.07 10.91
N GLU A 16 6.60 10.74 11.07
CA GLU A 16 6.61 10.12 12.39
C GLU A 16 7.90 10.43 13.16
N VAL A 17 9.03 10.47 12.47
CA VAL A 17 10.30 10.90 13.06
C VAL A 17 10.19 12.32 13.60
N LEU A 18 9.65 13.23 12.81
CA LEU A 18 9.52 14.64 13.22
C LEU A 18 8.40 14.85 14.24
N ARG A 19 7.31 14.07 14.19
CA ARG A 19 6.30 14.04 15.25
C ARG A 19 6.84 13.51 16.57
N PHE A 20 7.67 12.48 16.52
CA PHE A 20 8.34 11.93 17.69
C PHE A 20 9.32 12.95 18.29
N MET A 21 10.03 13.68 17.43
CA MET A 21 10.99 14.71 17.82
C MET A 21 10.34 16.03 18.27
N SER A 22 9.12 16.32 17.83
CA SER A 22 8.38 17.52 18.24
C SER A 22 7.92 17.52 19.72
N ASN A 23 8.02 16.38 20.40
CA ASN A 23 7.89 16.29 21.85
C ASN A 23 9.21 16.69 22.53
N SER A 24 9.48 17.93 22.48
CA SER A 24 10.32 18.90 23.18
C SER A 24 11.73 18.52 23.67
N ASP A 25 11.95 17.45 24.37
CA ASP A 25 13.20 17.28 25.14
C ASP A 25 14.28 16.43 24.46
N ARG A 26 13.97 15.84 23.31
CA ARG A 26 14.86 14.93 22.59
C ARG A 26 15.38 15.46 21.26
N ALA A 27 14.84 16.58 20.79
CA ALA A 27 15.24 17.16 19.50
C ALA A 27 16.71 17.61 19.49
N GLU A 28 17.16 18.21 20.61
CA GLU A 28 18.56 18.64 20.78
C GLU A 28 19.52 17.43 20.84
N GLU A 29 19.07 16.31 21.39
CA GLU A 29 19.84 15.07 21.49
C GLU A 29 20.21 14.51 20.10
N PHE A 30 19.38 14.77 19.08
CA PHE A 30 19.59 14.33 17.71
C PHE A 30 20.11 15.41 16.76
N GLY A 31 20.37 16.63 17.27
CA GLY A 31 20.98 17.73 16.51
C GLY A 31 20.06 18.44 15.52
N PHE A 32 18.73 18.33 15.70
CA PHE A 32 17.76 19.03 14.88
C PHE A 32 17.32 20.35 15.53
N SER A 33 17.19 21.41 14.73
CA SER A 33 16.65 22.68 15.23
C SER A 33 15.12 22.70 15.16
N PRO A 34 14.43 23.39 16.08
CA PRO A 34 12.97 23.49 16.10
C PRO A 34 12.33 24.01 14.81
N GLN A 35 13.07 24.73 13.99
CA GLN A 35 12.59 25.27 12.71
C GLN A 35 12.31 24.19 11.64
N HIS A 36 12.91 23.01 11.77
CA HIS A 36 12.67 21.89 10.86
C HIS A 36 11.30 21.23 11.06
N TYR A 37 10.65 21.41 12.20
CA TYR A 37 9.38 20.75 12.53
C TYR A 37 8.16 21.32 11.81
N ASN A 38 8.19 22.63 11.55
CA ASN A 38 7.03 23.31 10.93
C ASN A 38 6.89 22.98 9.44
N LEU A 39 7.95 22.55 8.78
CA LEU A 39 7.95 22.30 7.35
C LEU A 39 7.38 20.91 7.00
N VAL A 40 7.53 19.94 7.88
CA VAL A 40 7.04 18.57 7.61
C VAL A 40 5.53 18.45 7.81
N SER A 41 4.93 19.24 8.68
CA SER A 41 3.47 19.33 8.78
C SER A 41 2.81 19.89 7.52
N ILE A 42 3.57 20.56 6.65
CA ILE A 42 3.09 21.16 5.39
C ILE A 42 3.24 20.20 4.20
N PHE A 43 4.26 19.34 4.21
CA PHE A 43 4.66 18.56 3.03
C PHE A 43 4.26 17.07 3.08
N GLY A 44 3.71 16.57 4.18
CA GLY A 44 3.37 15.14 4.32
C GLY A 44 4.59 14.22 4.41
N SER A 45 4.48 12.99 3.98
CA SER A 45 5.58 12.03 4.02
C SER A 45 6.61 12.31 2.93
N VAL A 46 7.89 12.17 3.28
CA VAL A 46 9.01 12.35 2.37
C VAL A 46 9.83 11.06 2.33
N ASN A 47 9.88 10.42 1.17
CA ASN A 47 10.82 9.33 0.94
C ASN A 47 12.18 9.94 0.57
N TYR A 48 13.17 9.74 1.44
CA TYR A 48 14.54 10.15 1.16
C TYR A 48 15.53 9.13 1.71
N GLU A 49 16.66 9.04 1.07
CA GLU A 49 17.81 8.28 1.53
C GLU A 49 18.89 9.26 2.02
N VAL A 50 19.26 9.15 3.28
CA VAL A 50 20.37 9.94 3.84
C VAL A 50 21.66 9.16 3.64
N LEU A 51 22.44 9.58 2.64
CA LEU A 51 23.67 8.89 2.26
C LEU A 51 24.90 9.32 3.08
N SER A 52 24.80 10.40 3.86
CA SER A 52 25.91 10.90 4.68
C SER A 52 25.40 11.67 5.89
N SER A 53 26.33 11.93 6.84
CA SER A 53 26.10 12.73 8.05
C SER A 53 25.99 14.24 7.79
N ASP A 54 25.85 14.66 6.55
CA ASP A 54 25.78 16.05 6.17
C ASP A 54 24.42 16.65 6.57
N LYS A 55 24.46 17.95 6.81
CA LYS A 55 23.27 18.72 7.21
C LYS A 55 22.15 18.59 6.21
N ILE A 56 20.98 18.22 6.67
CA ILE A 56 19.76 18.20 5.85
C ILE A 56 19.16 19.61 5.91
N GLU A 57 18.94 20.22 4.74
CA GLU A 57 18.25 21.49 4.60
C GLU A 57 16.90 21.26 3.92
N VAL A 58 15.84 21.73 4.58
CA VAL A 58 14.46 21.63 4.07
C VAL A 58 14.02 23.02 3.61
N SER A 59 13.57 23.11 2.38
CA SER A 59 13.02 24.35 1.80
C SER A 59 11.61 24.09 1.24
N GLU A 60 10.89 25.16 0.91
CA GLU A 60 9.57 25.05 0.26
C GLU A 60 9.60 24.29 -1.07
N THR A 61 10.75 24.15 -1.70
CA THR A 61 10.92 23.50 -2.99
C THR A 61 11.54 22.09 -2.91
N GLY A 62 12.01 21.67 -1.73
CA GLY A 62 12.61 20.35 -1.59
C GLY A 62 13.50 20.20 -0.36
N ILE A 63 14.06 19.02 -0.23
CA ILE A 63 15.09 18.67 0.76
C ILE A 63 16.43 18.58 0.04
N THR A 64 17.46 19.20 0.60
CA THR A 64 18.82 19.08 0.11
C THR A 64 19.73 18.52 1.18
N ASN A 65 20.75 17.76 0.79
CA ASN A 65 21.87 17.49 1.70
C ASN A 65 22.86 18.67 1.67
N GLY A 66 23.82 18.69 2.58
CA GLY A 66 24.84 19.74 2.66
C GLY A 66 25.74 19.86 1.42
N GLN A 67 25.61 18.97 0.43
CA GLN A 67 26.28 18.99 -0.86
C GLN A 67 25.39 19.49 -1.99
N GLY A 68 24.14 19.93 -1.67
CA GLY A 68 23.21 20.49 -2.64
C GLY A 68 22.48 19.49 -3.54
N ALA A 69 22.54 18.19 -3.23
CA ALA A 69 21.72 17.20 -3.93
C ALA A 69 20.26 17.40 -3.53
N ALA A 70 19.42 17.78 -4.51
CA ALA A 70 18.00 18.00 -4.30
C ALA A 70 17.23 16.66 -4.28
N TYR A 71 16.39 16.50 -3.29
CA TYR A 71 15.41 15.40 -3.22
C TYR A 71 14.04 15.94 -3.63
N THR A 72 13.42 15.32 -4.60
CA THR A 72 12.07 15.70 -5.01
C THR A 72 11.05 15.23 -3.98
N LEU A 73 10.32 16.18 -3.41
CA LEU A 73 9.17 15.86 -2.59
C LEU A 73 8.04 15.37 -3.48
N ASN A 74 7.58 14.14 -3.27
CA ASN A 74 6.35 13.69 -3.88
C ASN A 74 5.17 14.07 -2.97
N ALA A 75 4.61 15.25 -3.20
CA ALA A 75 3.48 15.77 -2.41
C ALA A 75 2.24 14.87 -2.42
N ASN A 76 2.20 13.91 -3.34
CA ASN A 76 1.11 12.94 -3.47
C ASN A 76 1.52 11.52 -3.01
N ALA A 77 2.66 11.35 -2.34
CA ALA A 77 3.03 10.03 -1.82
C ALA A 77 2.05 9.58 -0.73
N SER A 78 1.74 8.29 -0.71
CA SER A 78 0.98 7.69 0.38
C SER A 78 1.76 7.76 1.69
N LEU A 79 1.05 8.01 2.79
CA LEU A 79 1.62 7.99 4.14
C LEU A 79 1.82 6.56 4.68
N GLN A 80 1.13 5.56 4.12
CA GLN A 80 1.15 4.18 4.60
C GLN A 80 2.05 3.29 3.75
N TYR A 81 2.11 3.56 2.44
CA TYR A 81 3.02 2.86 1.53
C TYR A 81 3.68 3.88 0.58
N GLY A 82 4.88 4.30 0.92
CA GLY A 82 5.59 5.39 0.24
C GLY A 82 5.70 5.29 -1.29
N PRO A 83 5.87 4.10 -1.91
CA PRO A 83 5.83 3.95 -3.36
C PRO A 83 4.49 4.27 -4.01
N ALA A 84 3.38 4.25 -3.25
CA ALA A 84 2.05 4.55 -3.78
C ALA A 84 1.77 6.05 -3.87
N ILE A 85 0.97 6.44 -4.87
CA ILE A 85 0.40 7.77 -4.99
C ILE A 85 -0.87 7.84 -4.12
N TRP A 86 -1.00 8.84 -3.26
CA TRP A 86 -2.24 9.11 -2.56
C TRP A 86 -3.22 9.86 -3.47
N ASN A 87 -4.34 9.24 -3.80
CA ASN A 87 -5.42 9.83 -4.58
C ASN A 87 -6.77 9.28 -4.08
N PRO A 88 -7.38 9.92 -3.06
CA PRO A 88 -8.44 9.32 -2.27
C PRO A 88 -9.72 9.04 -3.05
N ALA A 89 -10.39 7.97 -2.66
CA ALA A 89 -11.76 7.68 -3.02
C ALA A 89 -12.71 8.75 -2.47
N ALA A 90 -13.91 8.84 -3.03
CA ALA A 90 -14.95 9.70 -2.48
C ALA A 90 -15.31 9.26 -1.06
N VAL A 91 -15.46 10.21 -0.14
CA VAL A 91 -15.75 9.93 1.29
C VAL A 91 -17.05 9.17 1.53
N CYS A 92 -17.96 9.17 0.56
CA CYS A 92 -19.21 8.41 0.55
C CYS A 92 -19.03 6.93 0.20
N ASN A 93 -17.83 6.48 -0.20
CA ASN A 93 -17.57 5.13 -0.68
C ASN A 93 -16.75 4.28 0.31
N PHE A 94 -16.46 4.79 1.49
CA PHE A 94 -15.77 4.03 2.55
C PHE A 94 -16.28 4.44 3.92
N SER A 95 -15.89 3.74 4.96
CA SER A 95 -16.34 4.03 6.32
C SER A 95 -15.34 3.47 7.35
N SER A 96 -15.53 3.82 8.61
CA SER A 96 -14.76 3.24 9.71
C SER A 96 -14.91 1.71 9.77
N ARG A 97 -13.84 0.99 10.17
CA ARG A 97 -13.85 -0.45 10.50
C ARG A 97 -14.54 -0.76 11.83
N GLN A 98 -14.92 0.26 12.61
CA GLN A 98 -15.58 0.12 13.93
C GLN A 98 -14.80 -0.78 14.90
N GLY A 99 -13.47 -0.70 14.88
CA GLY A 99 -12.59 -1.47 15.76
C GLY A 99 -12.32 -2.90 15.30
N VAL A 100 -12.82 -3.32 14.15
CA VAL A 100 -12.50 -4.65 13.60
C VAL A 100 -11.04 -4.64 13.10
N ALA A 101 -10.25 -5.57 13.63
CA ALA A 101 -8.84 -5.71 13.27
C ALA A 101 -8.67 -6.20 11.82
N ILE A 102 -7.69 -5.65 11.12
CA ILE A 102 -7.26 -6.11 9.81
C ILE A 102 -6.60 -7.48 9.98
N SER A 103 -6.95 -8.44 9.12
CA SER A 103 -6.40 -9.80 9.21
C SER A 103 -6.32 -10.55 7.89
N ALA A 104 -6.63 -9.90 6.76
CA ALA A 104 -6.53 -10.51 5.44
C ALA A 104 -6.32 -9.47 4.33
N ILE A 105 -5.74 -9.92 3.21
CA ILE A 105 -5.59 -9.18 1.96
C ILE A 105 -6.49 -9.82 0.91
N THR A 106 -7.23 -9.00 0.18
CA THR A 106 -8.07 -9.42 -0.94
C THR A 106 -7.47 -8.95 -2.25
N ILE A 107 -7.22 -9.89 -3.14
CA ILE A 107 -6.72 -9.64 -4.50
C ILE A 107 -7.90 -9.60 -5.46
N HIS A 108 -8.02 -8.50 -6.21
CA HIS A 108 -9.04 -8.28 -7.22
C HIS A 108 -8.43 -8.07 -8.60
N THR A 109 -9.25 -8.20 -9.63
CA THR A 109 -9.00 -7.70 -10.99
C THR A 109 -10.15 -6.80 -11.40
N ILE A 110 -9.84 -5.56 -11.77
CA ILE A 110 -10.77 -4.43 -11.98
C ILE A 110 -11.88 -4.75 -12.98
N GLN A 111 -11.65 -5.62 -13.95
CA GLN A 111 -12.46 -5.76 -15.19
C GLN A 111 -12.49 -4.44 -15.96
N GLY A 112 -11.35 -3.75 -16.03
CA GLY A 112 -11.21 -2.44 -16.62
C GLY A 112 -9.81 -1.86 -16.51
N THR A 113 -9.70 -0.55 -16.73
CA THR A 113 -8.44 0.19 -16.70
C THR A 113 -8.13 0.78 -15.33
N TYR A 114 -6.84 0.96 -15.05
CA TYR A 114 -6.34 1.64 -13.84
C TYR A 114 -7.00 3.00 -13.60
N ALA A 115 -7.04 3.86 -14.61
CA ALA A 115 -7.69 5.18 -14.50
C ALA A 115 -9.20 5.08 -14.29
N GLY A 116 -9.84 4.08 -14.91
CA GLY A 116 -11.27 3.80 -14.73
C GLY A 116 -11.61 3.42 -13.30
N ALA A 117 -10.81 2.57 -12.67
CA ALA A 117 -10.98 2.20 -11.28
C ALA A 117 -10.86 3.40 -10.34
N ILE A 118 -9.83 4.24 -10.52
CA ILE A 118 -9.65 5.46 -9.73
C ILE A 118 -10.88 6.37 -9.85
N SER A 119 -11.32 6.65 -11.08
CA SER A 119 -12.49 7.48 -11.34
C SER A 119 -13.78 6.88 -10.74
N TRP A 120 -13.93 5.55 -10.78
CA TRP A 120 -15.08 4.85 -10.24
C TRP A 120 -15.15 4.97 -8.71
N ALA A 121 -14.03 4.76 -8.01
CA ALA A 121 -13.97 4.93 -6.56
C ALA A 121 -14.16 6.39 -6.10
N GLN A 122 -13.87 7.36 -6.97
CA GLN A 122 -14.11 8.80 -6.72
C GLN A 122 -15.55 9.25 -7.01
N ASN A 123 -16.39 8.38 -7.54
CA ASN A 123 -17.79 8.69 -7.82
C ASN A 123 -18.70 8.18 -6.69
N CYS A 124 -19.37 9.07 -5.98
CA CYS A 124 -20.29 8.72 -4.88
C CYS A 124 -21.42 7.75 -5.29
N ASN A 125 -21.79 7.72 -6.56
CA ASN A 125 -22.85 6.82 -7.04
C ASN A 125 -22.37 5.37 -7.23
N SER A 126 -21.05 5.12 -7.16
CA SER A 126 -20.51 3.78 -7.35
C SER A 126 -20.76 2.84 -6.17
N SER A 127 -20.76 3.37 -4.94
CA SER A 127 -20.79 2.59 -3.71
C SER A 127 -19.67 1.54 -3.64
N VAL A 128 -18.51 1.84 -4.24
CA VAL A 128 -17.33 0.95 -4.33
C VAL A 128 -16.08 1.72 -3.99
N SER A 129 -15.17 1.08 -3.27
CA SER A 129 -13.81 1.56 -3.06
C SER A 129 -12.88 0.39 -2.74
N TYR A 130 -11.61 0.64 -2.81
CA TYR A 130 -10.52 -0.29 -2.48
C TYR A 130 -9.37 0.50 -1.89
N HIS A 131 -8.49 -0.18 -1.17
CA HIS A 131 -7.37 0.49 -0.52
C HIS A 131 -6.32 0.88 -1.55
N TYR A 132 -6.04 -0.03 -2.50
CA TYR A 132 -4.99 0.17 -3.51
C TYR A 132 -5.46 -0.24 -4.90
N VAL A 133 -4.91 0.46 -5.91
CA VAL A 133 -5.06 0.11 -7.34
C VAL A 133 -3.65 -0.08 -7.91
N VAL A 134 -3.43 -1.17 -8.63
CA VAL A 134 -2.15 -1.53 -9.23
C VAL A 134 -2.25 -1.51 -10.74
N ARG A 135 -1.39 -0.74 -11.42
CA ARG A 135 -1.35 -0.66 -12.88
C ARG A 135 -0.57 -1.82 -13.47
N SER A 136 -1.10 -2.38 -14.57
CA SER A 136 -0.49 -3.53 -15.22
C SER A 136 0.83 -3.20 -15.89
N SER A 137 0.93 -2.07 -16.59
CA SER A 137 2.05 -1.78 -17.49
C SER A 137 3.39 -1.58 -16.79
N ASP A 138 3.40 -1.07 -15.56
CA ASP A 138 4.62 -0.66 -14.84
C ASP A 138 4.56 -0.87 -13.32
N GLY A 139 3.47 -1.43 -12.82
CA GLY A 139 3.29 -1.66 -11.40
C GLY A 139 3.02 -0.41 -10.57
N GLN A 140 2.69 0.74 -11.16
CA GLN A 140 2.35 1.93 -10.39
C GLN A 140 1.17 1.64 -9.46
N ILE A 141 1.29 2.06 -8.19
CA ILE A 141 0.25 1.89 -7.19
C ILE A 141 -0.37 3.25 -6.84
N THR A 142 -1.69 3.26 -6.72
CA THR A 142 -2.45 4.36 -6.10
C THR A 142 -3.14 3.86 -4.85
N GLN A 143 -2.93 4.54 -3.72
CA GLN A 143 -3.72 4.35 -2.52
C GLN A 143 -4.95 5.26 -2.55
N MET A 144 -6.12 4.68 -2.29
CA MET A 144 -7.41 5.37 -2.38
C MET A 144 -8.19 5.43 -1.08
N VAL A 145 -7.96 4.49 -0.16
CA VAL A 145 -8.55 4.44 1.18
C VAL A 145 -7.43 4.11 2.16
N LEU A 146 -7.41 4.76 3.31
CA LEU A 146 -6.47 4.43 4.38
C LEU A 146 -6.74 3.02 4.92
N GLU A 147 -5.70 2.29 5.32
CA GLU A 147 -5.84 0.91 5.78
C GLU A 147 -6.71 0.78 7.03
N GLU A 148 -6.67 1.76 7.93
CA GLU A 148 -7.52 1.84 9.11
C GLU A 148 -8.99 2.08 8.81
N ASP A 149 -9.34 2.52 7.60
CA ASP A 149 -10.70 2.65 7.12
C ASP A 149 -11.16 1.38 6.39
N LYS A 150 -12.48 1.21 6.30
CA LYS A 150 -13.13 0.10 5.63
C LYS A 150 -13.48 0.49 4.19
N ALA A 151 -12.70 0.06 3.22
CA ALA A 151 -13.08 0.12 1.82
C ALA A 151 -14.21 -0.87 1.49
N TRP A 152 -14.96 -0.61 0.44
CA TRP A 152 -16.13 -1.40 0.03
C TRP A 152 -15.84 -2.18 -1.24
N HIS A 153 -15.24 -3.38 -1.11
CA HIS A 153 -14.75 -4.18 -2.24
C HIS A 153 -15.11 -5.67 -2.20
N VAL A 154 -15.44 -6.23 -1.02
CA VAL A 154 -15.68 -7.68 -0.86
C VAL A 154 -16.91 -7.97 0.05
N GLY A 155 -17.87 -7.05 0.05
CA GLY A 155 -19.16 -7.20 0.74
C GLY A 155 -19.01 -7.35 2.27
N SER A 156 -19.57 -8.44 2.83
CA SER A 156 -19.54 -8.70 4.27
C SER A 156 -18.14 -8.83 4.86
N GLU A 157 -17.15 -9.10 4.04
CA GLU A 157 -15.76 -9.32 4.44
C GLU A 157 -14.90 -8.04 4.44
N ASN A 158 -15.47 -6.91 4.03
CA ASN A 158 -14.82 -5.59 4.06
C ASN A 158 -14.20 -5.22 5.43
N PRO A 159 -14.84 -5.50 6.60
CA PRO A 159 -14.35 -4.97 7.86
C PRO A 159 -12.94 -5.39 8.24
N TYR A 160 -12.48 -6.58 7.84
CA TYR A 160 -11.18 -7.12 8.25
C TYR A 160 -10.18 -7.27 7.09
N THR A 161 -10.52 -6.77 5.89
CA THR A 161 -9.70 -6.95 4.69
C THR A 161 -9.09 -5.64 4.20
N ILE A 162 -7.90 -5.74 3.57
CA ILE A 162 -7.32 -4.72 2.70
C ILE A 162 -7.49 -5.21 1.26
N GLY A 163 -8.13 -4.44 0.39
CA GLY A 163 -8.39 -4.83 -0.99
C GLY A 163 -7.49 -4.12 -1.99
N TYR A 164 -6.92 -4.89 -2.95
CA TYR A 164 -6.14 -4.40 -4.07
C TYR A 164 -6.85 -4.69 -5.38
N GLU A 165 -7.04 -3.69 -6.18
CA GLU A 165 -7.54 -3.83 -7.54
C GLU A 165 -6.39 -3.81 -8.55
N HIS A 166 -6.27 -4.89 -9.33
CA HIS A 166 -5.27 -5.00 -10.38
C HIS A 166 -5.89 -4.68 -11.73
N GLU A 167 -5.24 -3.79 -12.50
CA GLU A 167 -5.69 -3.43 -13.84
C GLU A 167 -5.80 -4.66 -14.74
N GLY A 168 -6.90 -4.78 -15.47
CA GLY A 168 -7.08 -5.82 -16.47
C GLY A 168 -8.42 -6.52 -16.42
N TYR A 169 -8.46 -7.67 -17.11
CA TYR A 169 -9.63 -8.52 -17.27
C TYR A 169 -9.28 -9.96 -16.96
N VAL A 170 -10.14 -10.66 -16.20
CA VAL A 170 -9.90 -12.03 -15.71
C VAL A 170 -9.76 -13.09 -16.83
N ASP A 171 -10.28 -12.80 -18.01
CA ASP A 171 -10.24 -13.70 -19.17
C ASP A 171 -9.05 -13.47 -20.12
N ASN A 172 -8.18 -12.50 -19.79
CA ASN A 172 -7.04 -12.15 -20.64
C ASN A 172 -5.72 -12.09 -19.86
N PRO A 173 -4.82 -13.08 -20.04
CA PRO A 173 -3.58 -13.19 -19.29
C PRO A 173 -2.56 -12.08 -19.56
N ILE A 174 -2.72 -11.29 -20.63
CA ILE A 174 -1.77 -10.24 -21.01
C ILE A 174 -1.65 -9.15 -19.93
N TRP A 175 -2.68 -8.99 -19.10
CA TRP A 175 -2.73 -7.99 -18.05
C TRP A 175 -1.89 -8.33 -16.82
N TYR A 176 -1.59 -9.63 -16.61
CA TYR A 176 -0.87 -10.11 -15.42
C TYR A 176 0.64 -10.07 -15.65
N THR A 177 1.18 -8.84 -15.70
CA THR A 177 2.59 -8.57 -16.01
C THR A 177 3.50 -8.80 -14.80
N GLU A 178 4.80 -9.01 -15.07
CA GLU A 178 5.82 -9.10 -14.04
C GLU A 178 5.88 -7.82 -13.18
N ALA A 179 5.79 -6.65 -13.81
CA ALA A 179 5.79 -5.36 -13.11
C ALA A 179 4.65 -5.25 -12.10
N MET A 180 3.43 -5.65 -12.49
CA MET A 180 2.27 -5.67 -11.62
C MET A 180 2.43 -6.65 -10.45
N TYR A 181 2.91 -7.88 -10.72
CA TYR A 181 3.16 -8.88 -9.68
C TYR A 181 4.20 -8.41 -8.68
N ASN A 182 5.32 -7.87 -9.13
CA ASN A 182 6.38 -7.37 -8.27
C ASN A 182 5.87 -6.24 -7.37
N ALA A 183 5.21 -5.23 -7.93
CA ALA A 183 4.68 -4.10 -7.18
C ALA A 183 3.61 -4.54 -6.16
N SER A 184 2.69 -5.42 -6.56
CA SER A 184 1.65 -5.96 -5.67
C SER A 184 2.22 -6.84 -4.55
N ALA A 185 3.25 -7.63 -4.85
CA ALA A 185 3.92 -8.45 -3.84
C ALA A 185 4.74 -7.61 -2.85
N ASP A 186 5.38 -6.53 -3.32
CA ASP A 186 6.09 -5.58 -2.47
C ASP A 186 5.13 -4.89 -1.49
N LEU A 187 3.98 -4.43 -1.97
CA LEU A 187 2.90 -3.89 -1.14
C LEU A 187 2.40 -4.93 -0.13
N SER A 188 2.16 -6.17 -0.56
CA SER A 188 1.72 -7.24 0.35
C SER A 188 2.76 -7.54 1.43
N ARG A 189 4.05 -7.48 1.09
CA ARG A 189 5.16 -7.66 2.04
C ARG A 189 5.21 -6.54 3.08
N ASP A 190 4.99 -5.31 2.65
CA ASP A 190 4.89 -4.15 3.53
C ASP A 190 3.75 -4.33 4.54
N ILE A 191 2.55 -4.65 4.07
CA ILE A 191 1.37 -4.88 4.92
C ILE A 191 1.55 -6.09 5.86
N VAL A 192 2.16 -7.17 5.41
CA VAL A 192 2.51 -8.32 6.26
C VAL A 192 3.43 -7.90 7.41
N ASN A 193 4.35 -6.96 7.15
CA ASN A 193 5.32 -6.46 8.12
C ASN A 193 4.78 -5.31 8.98
N SER A 194 3.63 -4.73 8.66
CA SER A 194 3.07 -3.57 9.38
C SER A 194 2.46 -3.87 10.74
N GLY A 195 2.46 -5.13 11.18
CA GLY A 195 1.96 -5.54 12.50
C GLY A 195 0.50 -6.00 12.54
N TYR A 196 -0.19 -6.11 11.42
CA TYR A 196 -1.57 -6.65 11.35
C TYR A 196 -1.65 -8.16 11.64
N GLY A 197 -0.53 -8.85 11.73
CA GLY A 197 -0.48 -10.29 11.99
C GLY A 197 -1.00 -11.16 10.83
N ILE A 198 -0.89 -10.67 9.60
CA ILE A 198 -1.24 -11.41 8.38
C ILE A 198 -0.04 -12.28 7.99
N PRO A 199 -0.14 -13.64 8.10
CA PRO A 199 0.96 -14.50 7.69
C PRO A 199 1.07 -14.56 6.16
N PRO A 200 2.29 -14.47 5.58
CA PRO A 200 2.52 -14.62 4.14
C PRO A 200 2.52 -16.10 3.69
N LEU A 201 1.77 -16.93 4.40
CA LEU A 201 1.78 -18.37 4.18
C LEU A 201 0.77 -18.76 3.10
N ARG A 202 1.25 -19.47 2.08
CA ARG A 202 0.39 -20.14 1.11
C ARG A 202 -0.21 -21.39 1.76
N THR A 203 -1.53 -21.44 1.88
CA THR A 203 -2.25 -22.57 2.53
C THR A 203 -3.17 -23.32 1.54
N TYR A 204 -3.28 -22.85 0.31
CA TYR A 204 -4.04 -23.48 -0.77
C TYR A 204 -3.16 -23.66 -2.01
N TYR A 205 -3.06 -24.90 -2.48
CA TYR A 205 -2.22 -25.32 -3.60
C TYR A 205 -3.03 -25.89 -4.76
N GLY A 206 -4.36 -25.80 -4.69
CA GLY A 206 -5.24 -26.21 -5.78
C GLY A 206 -5.15 -25.27 -6.99
N PRO A 207 -5.75 -25.64 -8.11
CA PRO A 207 -5.75 -24.84 -9.32
C PRO A 207 -6.48 -23.50 -9.09
N ALA A 208 -6.09 -22.47 -9.84
CA ALA A 208 -6.88 -21.28 -10.00
C ALA A 208 -8.24 -21.64 -10.62
N SER A 209 -9.29 -20.92 -10.23
CA SER A 209 -10.67 -21.23 -10.60
C SER A 209 -11.26 -20.15 -11.51
N ILE A 210 -12.09 -20.58 -12.46
CA ILE A 210 -12.93 -19.66 -13.25
C ILE A 210 -14.22 -19.27 -12.51
N GLY A 211 -14.52 -19.90 -11.39
CA GLY A 211 -15.69 -19.67 -10.55
C GLY A 211 -15.32 -19.26 -9.14
N THR A 212 -16.30 -19.25 -8.25
CA THR A 212 -16.08 -19.04 -6.83
C THR A 212 -15.62 -20.33 -6.16
N ASN A 213 -14.67 -20.21 -5.23
CA ASN A 213 -14.16 -21.33 -4.45
C ASN A 213 -13.77 -20.84 -3.04
N THR A 214 -14.68 -20.96 -2.09
CA THR A 214 -14.44 -20.48 -0.73
C THR A 214 -13.30 -21.22 -0.05
N LEU A 215 -12.24 -20.48 0.31
CA LEU A 215 -11.10 -21.02 1.05
C LEU A 215 -11.24 -20.79 2.54
N GLY A 216 -10.66 -21.71 3.32
CA GLY A 216 -10.69 -21.65 4.78
C GLY A 216 -10.04 -20.38 5.36
N GLY A 217 -10.37 -20.07 6.60
CA GLY A 217 -9.91 -18.86 7.31
C GLY A 217 -8.39 -18.79 7.54
N CYS A 218 -7.65 -19.88 7.34
CA CYS A 218 -6.19 -19.90 7.41
C CYS A 218 -5.53 -19.23 6.19
N THR A 219 -6.23 -19.15 5.03
CA THR A 219 -5.75 -18.45 3.85
C THR A 219 -6.02 -16.98 4.00
N LYS A 220 -5.00 -16.18 4.27
CA LYS A 220 -5.11 -14.76 4.60
C LYS A 220 -4.91 -13.83 3.42
N ILE A 221 -4.12 -14.22 2.43
CA ILE A 221 -3.92 -13.49 1.18
C ILE A 221 -4.60 -14.30 0.08
N LYS A 222 -5.72 -13.81 -0.45
CA LYS A 222 -6.56 -14.58 -1.37
C LYS A 222 -7.41 -13.68 -2.26
N GLY A 223 -7.94 -14.25 -3.35
CA GLY A 223 -8.78 -13.53 -4.30
C GLY A 223 -10.19 -13.29 -3.79
N HIS A 224 -10.89 -12.36 -4.40
CA HIS A 224 -12.30 -12.07 -4.16
C HIS A 224 -13.15 -13.36 -4.22
N GLN A 225 -12.95 -14.18 -5.26
CA GLN A 225 -13.62 -15.47 -5.48
C GLN A 225 -13.46 -16.48 -4.33
N HIS A 226 -12.51 -16.25 -3.41
CA HIS A 226 -12.17 -17.17 -2.32
C HIS A 226 -12.82 -16.82 -0.97
N PHE A 227 -13.58 -15.73 -0.91
CA PHE A 227 -14.34 -15.38 0.28
C PHE A 227 -15.74 -16.03 0.26
N PRO A 228 -16.39 -16.20 1.42
CA PRO A 228 -17.73 -16.75 1.46
C PRO A 228 -18.77 -15.81 0.83
N ASN A 229 -19.85 -16.39 0.29
CA ASN A 229 -21.00 -15.66 -0.23
C ASN A 229 -20.68 -14.67 -1.36
N GLN A 230 -19.65 -14.95 -2.17
CA GLN A 230 -19.28 -14.12 -3.31
C GLN A 230 -19.87 -14.66 -4.62
N SER A 231 -20.15 -13.71 -5.54
CA SER A 231 -20.50 -14.01 -6.92
C SER A 231 -19.40 -13.61 -7.92
N HIS A 232 -18.43 -12.82 -7.46
CA HIS A 232 -17.31 -12.37 -8.26
C HIS A 232 -16.24 -13.46 -8.38
N THR A 233 -15.62 -13.56 -9.54
CA THR A 233 -14.69 -14.65 -9.89
C THR A 233 -13.25 -14.20 -10.01
N ASP A 234 -12.97 -12.93 -9.73
CA ASP A 234 -11.64 -12.34 -9.76
C ASP A 234 -10.77 -12.81 -8.57
N PRO A 235 -9.44 -12.85 -8.75
CA PRO A 235 -8.67 -12.49 -9.92
C PRO A 235 -8.68 -13.51 -11.07
N GLY A 236 -9.39 -14.60 -10.95
CA GLY A 236 -9.63 -15.58 -12.01
C GLY A 236 -8.49 -16.57 -12.23
N ILE A 237 -8.64 -17.33 -13.33
CA ILE A 237 -7.81 -18.51 -13.64
C ILE A 237 -6.36 -18.15 -14.01
N TYR A 238 -6.12 -16.93 -14.50
CA TYR A 238 -4.78 -16.52 -14.94
C TYR A 238 -3.93 -15.90 -13.85
N TRP A 239 -4.48 -15.69 -12.65
CA TRP A 239 -3.67 -15.23 -11.52
C TRP A 239 -2.74 -16.35 -11.03
N ASN A 240 -1.44 -16.10 -11.10
CA ASN A 240 -0.43 -17.07 -10.69
C ASN A 240 -0.14 -16.96 -9.17
N TRP A 241 -0.90 -17.71 -8.37
CA TRP A 241 -0.75 -17.75 -6.91
C TRP A 241 0.62 -18.26 -6.47
N GLU A 242 1.24 -19.18 -7.21
CA GLU A 242 2.56 -19.72 -6.89
C GLU A 242 3.61 -18.64 -6.98
N GLU A 243 3.66 -17.93 -8.09
CA GLU A 243 4.57 -16.82 -8.32
C GLU A 243 4.31 -15.66 -7.33
N TYR A 244 3.04 -15.32 -7.09
CA TYR A 244 2.68 -14.25 -6.17
C TYR A 244 3.19 -14.50 -4.74
N TYR A 245 2.97 -15.71 -4.19
CA TYR A 245 3.48 -16.09 -2.88
C TYR A 245 5.00 -16.21 -2.84
N ARG A 246 5.62 -16.66 -3.93
CA ARG A 246 7.08 -16.67 -4.06
C ARG A 246 7.66 -15.27 -3.93
N LEU A 247 7.06 -14.29 -4.62
CA LEU A 247 7.47 -12.89 -4.58
C LEU A 247 7.24 -12.27 -3.19
N ILE A 248 6.09 -12.50 -2.56
CA ILE A 248 5.82 -12.00 -1.20
C ILE A 248 6.88 -12.50 -0.21
N ASN A 249 7.31 -13.75 -0.32
CA ASN A 249 8.27 -14.35 0.59
C ASN A 249 9.74 -14.18 0.16
N ASN A 250 10.04 -13.45 -0.92
CA ASN A 250 11.38 -13.32 -1.48
C ASN A 250 12.09 -14.68 -1.69
N THR A 251 11.32 -15.71 -2.04
CA THR A 251 11.89 -17.04 -2.24
C THR A 251 12.59 -17.10 -3.61
N PRO A 252 13.84 -17.56 -3.70
CA PRO A 252 14.52 -17.74 -4.98
C PRO A 252 13.74 -18.69 -5.91
N THR A 253 13.89 -18.49 -7.23
CA THR A 253 13.36 -19.39 -8.28
C THR A 253 14.13 -20.70 -8.33
#